data_7259049f1ca2d00e20982c19580731aa
#
_entry.id   7259049f1ca2d00e20982c19580731aa
#
_cell.length_a   1.000
_cell.length_b   1.000
_cell.length_c   1.000
_cell.angle_alpha   90.00
_cell.angle_beta   90.00
_cell.angle_gamma   90.00
#
_symmetry.space_group_name_H-M   'P 1'
#
loop_
_entity.id
_entity.type
_entity.pdbx_description
1 polymer ?
#
loop_
_entity_poly.entity_id
_entity_poly.type
_entity_poly.pdbx_seq_one_letter_code
_entity_poly.pdbx_strand_id
1 'polypeptide(L)'
;LISSLFYSIFFSSAFSEIKIGILFGFTGPIETLTPIMAESAELAFQEASDSELLLDGEKIISVRADSTCTNPDAASEAAKKIISENVAAIVGAICLEETKTILSKSKILDKITLISPAASFPSLKDLQRKNIFYSIGTSDNRGGQILADITKDKKIKKIAIIHAKDDYGKNLVKVYKSAIEKKGIIITTILDHENEKKDYSSEVATLASAGGDAVAILGSYEKGGREIIQASLDSGAFDRFILSDRMINQSLLDTFGNKLKKSSAYISGSTGKGANYFHKVAETGGIDSSAPYVGESYDAAALIVLAIQAGGSADRKTIAKNIIKVSNSPGVKIFPGELKKGLDLLAKGKEIDYEGATRVNFTNDGEAIGSFLELKFKGKKFITKQR
;
A
#
# COMPACT_ATOMS: atom_id res chain seq x y z
N LEU A 1 -35.33 -57.53 31.78
CA LEU A 1 -34.54 -56.30 31.98
C LEU A 1 -33.51 -56.19 30.83
N ILE A 2 -33.86 -55.43 29.79
CA ILE A 2 -32.98 -55.15 28.66
C ILE A 2 -32.40 -53.78 28.94
N SER A 3 -31.07 -53.68 29.24
CA SER A 3 -30.32 -52.44 29.43
C SER A 3 -29.87 -51.89 28.06
N SER A 4 -30.50 -50.83 27.58
CA SER A 4 -30.08 -50.10 26.39
C SER A 4 -28.87 -49.29 26.73
N LEU A 5 -27.69 -49.65 26.21
CA LEU A 5 -26.47 -48.87 26.27
C LEU A 5 -26.53 -47.78 25.16
N PHE A 6 -26.80 -46.51 25.52
CA PHE A 6 -26.64 -45.38 24.62
C PHE A 6 -25.16 -45.08 24.45
N TYR A 7 -24.58 -45.42 23.30
CA TYR A 7 -23.28 -44.96 22.87
C TYR A 7 -23.43 -43.50 22.32
N SER A 8 -23.03 -42.53 23.12
CA SER A 8 -22.86 -41.17 22.64
C SER A 8 -21.62 -41.12 21.77
N ILE A 9 -21.81 -41.08 20.45
CA ILE A 9 -20.72 -40.80 19.50
C ILE A 9 -20.42 -39.31 19.61
N PHE A 10 -19.36 -38.98 20.32
CA PHE A 10 -18.74 -37.66 20.23
C PHE A 10 -18.11 -37.52 18.84
N PHE A 11 -18.76 -36.83 17.92
CA PHE A 11 -18.11 -36.30 16.72
C PHE A 11 -17.13 -35.25 17.19
N SER A 12 -15.86 -35.59 17.31
CA SER A 12 -14.78 -34.61 17.36
C SER A 12 -14.77 -33.93 15.99
N SER A 13 -15.29 -32.71 15.91
CA SER A 13 -15.12 -31.86 14.73
C SER A 13 -13.63 -31.62 14.60
N ALA A 14 -12.97 -32.33 13.68
CA ALA A 14 -11.64 -31.96 13.26
C ALA A 14 -11.78 -30.62 12.58
N PHE A 15 -11.37 -29.54 13.27
CA PHE A 15 -11.29 -28.21 12.64
C PHE A 15 -10.37 -28.34 11.45
N SER A 16 -10.86 -27.97 10.30
CA SER A 16 -10.06 -27.89 9.06
C SER A 16 -9.16 -26.68 9.14
N GLU A 17 -7.90 -26.83 8.73
CA GLU A 17 -6.94 -25.73 8.69
C GLU A 17 -6.96 -25.09 7.31
N ILE A 18 -7.21 -23.78 7.27
CA ILE A 18 -7.16 -22.99 6.03
C ILE A 18 -5.73 -22.49 5.83
N LYS A 19 -5.06 -22.95 4.79
CA LYS A 19 -3.73 -22.48 4.44
C LYS A 19 -3.79 -21.20 3.60
N ILE A 20 -3.08 -20.15 4.02
CA ILE A 20 -2.89 -18.91 3.27
C ILE A 20 -1.41 -18.71 2.99
N GLY A 21 -1.06 -18.40 1.73
CA GLY A 21 0.30 -18.15 1.32
C GLY A 21 0.78 -16.74 1.71
N ILE A 22 2.06 -16.62 2.10
CA ILE A 22 2.77 -15.33 2.22
C ILE A 22 3.99 -15.42 1.30
N LEU A 23 3.96 -14.67 0.19
CA LEU A 23 4.98 -14.70 -0.86
C LEU A 23 5.74 -13.38 -0.87
N PHE A 24 6.80 -13.30 -0.07
CA PHE A 24 7.63 -12.11 0.11
C PHE A 24 9.09 -12.38 -0.22
N GLY A 25 9.91 -11.34 -0.41
CA GLY A 25 11.35 -11.45 -0.59
C GLY A 25 12.06 -11.61 0.77
N PHE A 26 12.06 -12.80 1.32
CA PHE A 26 12.71 -13.10 2.60
C PHE A 26 14.24 -13.14 2.48
N THR A 27 14.76 -13.18 1.26
CA THR A 27 16.17 -12.94 0.93
C THR A 27 16.27 -11.79 -0.07
N GLY A 28 17.47 -11.17 -0.18
CA GLY A 28 17.74 -10.07 -1.12
C GLY A 28 17.53 -8.67 -0.52
N PRO A 29 17.24 -7.66 -1.34
CA PRO A 29 17.37 -6.24 -0.95
C PRO A 29 16.38 -5.77 0.13
N ILE A 30 15.34 -6.53 0.41
CA ILE A 30 14.31 -6.18 1.39
C ILE A 30 14.16 -7.20 2.52
N GLU A 31 15.14 -8.09 2.68
CA GLU A 31 15.13 -9.18 3.67
C GLU A 31 14.97 -8.70 5.13
N THR A 32 15.41 -7.48 5.44
CA THR A 32 15.26 -6.89 6.78
C THR A 32 13.84 -6.38 7.04
N LEU A 33 13.05 -6.12 5.99
CA LEU A 33 11.70 -5.58 6.10
C LEU A 33 10.62 -6.67 6.06
N THR A 34 10.79 -7.69 5.26
CA THR A 34 9.76 -8.68 4.98
C THR A 34 9.36 -9.57 6.15
N PRO A 35 10.22 -9.90 7.14
CA PRO A 35 9.79 -10.63 8.32
C PRO A 35 8.67 -9.95 9.10
N ILE A 36 8.83 -8.66 9.43
CA ILE A 36 7.82 -7.89 10.18
C ILE A 36 6.53 -7.69 9.38
N MET A 37 6.63 -7.57 8.05
CA MET A 37 5.46 -7.55 7.17
C MET A 37 4.68 -8.87 7.20
N ALA A 38 5.38 -10.00 7.20
CA ALA A 38 4.76 -11.32 7.30
C ALA A 38 4.10 -11.52 8.67
N GLU A 39 4.78 -11.15 9.76
CA GLU A 39 4.22 -11.17 11.11
C GLU A 39 2.96 -10.32 11.22
N SER A 40 2.91 -9.17 10.55
CA SER A 40 1.73 -8.31 10.52
C SER A 40 0.55 -8.95 9.77
N ALA A 41 0.79 -9.67 8.68
CA ALA A 41 -0.24 -10.46 8.02
C ALA A 41 -0.74 -11.61 8.90
N GLU A 42 0.18 -12.31 9.57
CA GLU A 42 -0.12 -13.40 10.49
C GLU A 42 -0.90 -12.92 11.72
N LEU A 43 -0.69 -11.68 12.15
CA LEU A 43 -1.47 -11.08 13.24
C LEU A 43 -2.96 -10.99 12.87
N ALA A 44 -3.30 -10.64 11.63
CA ALA A 44 -4.70 -10.66 11.17
C ALA A 44 -5.26 -12.09 11.09
N PHE A 45 -4.45 -13.06 10.67
CA PHE A 45 -4.85 -14.48 10.66
C PHE A 45 -5.09 -15.00 12.07
N GLN A 46 -4.25 -14.62 13.01
CA GLN A 46 -4.42 -14.99 14.41
C GLN A 46 -5.67 -14.36 15.02
N GLU A 47 -5.90 -13.05 14.81
CA GLU A 47 -7.11 -12.37 15.28
C GLU A 47 -8.39 -13.08 14.81
N ALA A 48 -8.42 -13.48 13.54
CA ALA A 48 -9.56 -14.21 12.99
C ALA A 48 -9.71 -15.60 13.61
N SER A 49 -8.61 -16.34 13.72
CA SER A 49 -8.59 -17.69 14.30
C SER A 49 -8.99 -17.71 15.77
N ASP A 50 -8.53 -16.72 16.55
CA ASP A 50 -8.84 -16.57 17.98
C ASP A 50 -10.29 -16.10 18.23
N SER A 51 -10.93 -15.54 17.21
CA SER A 51 -12.35 -15.18 17.29
C SER A 51 -13.29 -16.36 17.42
N GLU A 52 -12.86 -17.55 16.95
CA GLU A 52 -13.63 -18.79 16.81
C GLU A 52 -14.88 -18.67 15.92
N LEU A 53 -14.97 -17.58 15.12
CA LEU A 53 -16.12 -17.29 14.24
C LEU A 53 -15.85 -17.56 12.76
N LEU A 54 -14.60 -17.72 12.36
CA LEU A 54 -14.26 -18.00 10.97
C LEU A 54 -14.77 -19.37 10.58
N LEU A 55 -15.75 -19.44 9.66
CA LEU A 55 -16.38 -20.68 9.21
C LEU A 55 -16.68 -21.67 10.35
N ASP A 56 -17.31 -21.16 11.43
CA ASP A 56 -17.66 -21.92 12.61
C ASP A 56 -16.48 -22.50 13.41
N GLY A 57 -15.34 -21.82 13.41
CA GLY A 57 -14.17 -22.11 14.23
C GLY A 57 -12.94 -22.62 13.48
N GLU A 58 -12.93 -22.60 12.15
CA GLU A 58 -11.73 -22.96 11.37
C GLU A 58 -10.56 -22.01 11.66
N LYS A 59 -9.35 -22.53 11.59
CA LYS A 59 -8.12 -21.78 11.87
C LYS A 59 -7.31 -21.55 10.60
N ILE A 60 -6.55 -20.45 10.57
CA ILE A 60 -5.66 -20.14 9.46
C ILE A 60 -4.23 -20.52 9.82
N ILE A 61 -3.56 -21.15 8.87
CA ILE A 61 -2.12 -21.41 8.88
C ILE A 61 -1.47 -20.65 7.72
N SER A 62 -0.42 -19.87 8.03
CA SER A 62 0.40 -19.24 7.01
C SER A 62 1.42 -20.21 6.43
N VAL A 63 1.63 -20.12 5.12
CA VAL A 63 2.72 -20.82 4.40
C VAL A 63 3.59 -19.75 3.77
N ARG A 64 4.81 -19.55 4.31
CA ARG A 64 5.76 -18.56 3.78
C ARG A 64 6.56 -19.13 2.63
N ALA A 65 6.78 -18.32 1.57
CA ALA A 65 7.67 -18.64 0.46
C ALA A 65 8.47 -17.40 0.04
N ASP A 66 9.72 -17.63 -0.36
CA ASP A 66 10.66 -16.55 -0.70
C ASP A 66 10.61 -16.22 -2.20
N SER A 67 10.21 -15.00 -2.55
CA SER A 67 10.23 -14.45 -3.90
C SER A 67 11.53 -13.72 -4.25
N THR A 68 12.46 -13.60 -3.36
CA THR A 68 13.82 -13.03 -3.45
C THR A 68 13.91 -11.53 -3.81
N CYS A 69 12.97 -10.96 -4.56
CA CYS A 69 13.02 -9.60 -5.13
C CYS A 69 14.24 -9.27 -6.03
N THR A 70 14.91 -10.29 -6.52
CA THR A 70 16.08 -10.17 -7.43
C THR A 70 16.02 -11.13 -8.59
N ASN A 71 15.17 -12.17 -8.50
CA ASN A 71 15.08 -13.21 -9.50
C ASN A 71 13.60 -13.56 -9.81
N PRO A 72 13.03 -12.98 -10.88
CA PRO A 72 11.65 -13.22 -11.27
C PRO A 72 11.30 -14.68 -11.55
N ASP A 73 12.25 -15.48 -12.04
CA ASP A 73 12.02 -16.91 -12.30
C ASP A 73 11.94 -17.69 -10.98
N ALA A 74 12.84 -17.42 -10.03
CA ALA A 74 12.77 -18.01 -8.69
C ALA A 74 11.44 -17.65 -7.99
N ALA A 75 10.98 -16.40 -8.12
CA ALA A 75 9.68 -15.98 -7.60
C ALA A 75 8.51 -16.75 -8.22
N SER A 76 8.57 -17.00 -9.54
CA SER A 76 7.56 -17.82 -10.23
C SER A 76 7.53 -19.27 -9.73
N GLU A 77 8.69 -19.87 -9.47
CA GLU A 77 8.78 -21.23 -8.91
C GLU A 77 8.31 -21.26 -7.45
N ALA A 78 8.65 -20.25 -6.63
CA ALA A 78 8.14 -20.13 -5.27
C ALA A 78 6.60 -20.01 -5.26
N ALA A 79 6.03 -19.22 -6.19
CA ALA A 79 4.57 -19.12 -6.36
C ALA A 79 3.93 -20.46 -6.72
N LYS A 80 4.52 -21.23 -7.63
CA LYS A 80 4.03 -22.58 -7.98
C LYS A 80 4.09 -23.52 -6.78
N LYS A 81 5.20 -23.52 -6.06
CA LYS A 81 5.40 -24.36 -4.88
C LYS A 81 4.35 -24.04 -3.81
N ILE A 82 4.15 -22.78 -3.44
CA ILE A 82 3.18 -22.39 -2.41
C ILE A 82 1.74 -22.76 -2.82
N ILE A 83 1.41 -22.67 -4.13
CA ILE A 83 0.12 -23.07 -4.66
C ILE A 83 -0.10 -24.59 -4.56
N SER A 84 0.97 -25.38 -4.72
CA SER A 84 0.92 -26.84 -4.58
C SER A 84 0.68 -27.30 -3.13
N GLU A 85 0.96 -26.45 -2.13
CA GLU A 85 0.61 -26.64 -0.72
C GLU A 85 -0.91 -26.48 -0.44
N ASN A 86 -1.69 -26.28 -1.49
CA ASN A 86 -3.14 -26.08 -1.44
C ASN A 86 -3.58 -24.83 -0.66
N VAL A 87 -2.83 -23.74 -0.75
CA VAL A 87 -3.23 -22.45 -0.18
C VAL A 87 -4.48 -21.89 -0.87
N ALA A 88 -5.37 -21.27 -0.09
CA ALA A 88 -6.63 -20.70 -0.55
C ALA A 88 -6.46 -19.34 -1.27
N ALA A 89 -5.52 -18.52 -0.78
CA ALA A 89 -5.15 -17.23 -1.33
C ALA A 89 -3.68 -16.91 -0.98
N ILE A 90 -3.13 -15.83 -1.53
CA ILE A 90 -1.76 -15.39 -1.28
C ILE A 90 -1.73 -13.91 -0.90
N VAL A 91 -1.06 -13.57 0.19
CA VAL A 91 -0.58 -12.23 0.50
C VAL A 91 0.77 -12.05 -0.22
N GLY A 92 0.86 -11.15 -1.18
CA GLY A 92 2.06 -10.96 -2.01
C GLY A 92 1.74 -10.86 -3.51
N ALA A 93 2.76 -10.82 -4.43
CA ALA A 93 4.16 -10.56 -4.11
C ALA A 93 4.40 -9.07 -3.87
N ILE A 94 5.65 -8.69 -3.48
CA ILE A 94 5.96 -7.31 -3.10
C ILE A 94 6.66 -6.56 -4.24
N CYS A 95 7.63 -7.20 -4.89
CA CYS A 95 8.51 -6.55 -5.85
C CYS A 95 7.93 -6.59 -7.26
N LEU A 96 8.19 -5.53 -8.04
CA LEU A 96 7.52 -5.31 -9.33
C LEU A 96 7.76 -6.41 -10.36
N GLU A 97 9.02 -6.72 -10.64
CA GLU A 97 9.37 -7.65 -11.73
C GLU A 97 8.96 -9.08 -11.41
N GLU A 98 9.05 -9.46 -10.13
CA GLU A 98 8.55 -10.72 -9.60
C GLU A 98 7.03 -10.80 -9.76
N THR A 99 6.31 -9.75 -9.34
CA THR A 99 4.84 -9.68 -9.47
C THR A 99 4.43 -9.76 -10.94
N LYS A 100 5.09 -9.03 -11.84
CA LYS A 100 4.83 -9.10 -13.29
C LYS A 100 5.03 -10.52 -13.83
N THR A 101 6.15 -11.15 -13.46
CA THR A 101 6.49 -12.49 -13.94
C THR A 101 5.49 -13.52 -13.44
N ILE A 102 5.12 -13.45 -12.17
CA ILE A 102 4.10 -14.31 -11.57
C ILE A 102 2.77 -14.14 -12.31
N LEU A 103 2.30 -12.91 -12.52
CA LEU A 103 1.03 -12.63 -13.20
C LEU A 103 1.04 -13.02 -14.69
N SER A 104 2.17 -12.89 -15.38
CA SER A 104 2.27 -13.14 -16.83
C SER A 104 2.49 -14.62 -17.19
N LYS A 105 3.34 -15.32 -16.42
CA LYS A 105 3.80 -16.69 -16.79
C LYS A 105 2.89 -17.81 -16.29
N SER A 106 2.00 -17.55 -15.34
CA SER A 106 1.38 -18.63 -14.59
C SER A 106 -0.10 -18.80 -14.93
N LYS A 107 -0.42 -19.77 -15.81
CA LYS A 107 -1.80 -20.29 -15.96
C LYS A 107 -2.34 -20.88 -14.63
N ILE A 108 -1.44 -21.24 -13.71
CA ILE A 108 -1.79 -21.81 -12.39
C ILE A 108 -2.40 -20.74 -11.51
N LEU A 109 -2.00 -19.46 -11.70
CA LEU A 109 -2.57 -18.32 -10.96
C LEU A 109 -3.98 -17.93 -11.41
N ASP A 110 -4.46 -18.44 -12.54
CA ASP A 110 -5.81 -18.11 -13.04
C ASP A 110 -6.94 -18.46 -12.06
N LYS A 111 -6.61 -19.06 -10.93
CA LYS A 111 -7.57 -19.58 -9.95
C LYS A 111 -7.30 -19.16 -8.51
N ILE A 112 -6.28 -18.36 -8.24
CA ILE A 112 -5.93 -17.96 -6.87
C ILE A 112 -5.82 -16.44 -6.74
N THR A 113 -6.42 -15.89 -5.68
CA THR A 113 -6.35 -14.46 -5.40
C THR A 113 -5.00 -14.10 -4.77
N LEU A 114 -4.36 -13.08 -5.31
CA LEU A 114 -3.16 -12.43 -4.77
C LEU A 114 -3.53 -11.02 -4.30
N ILE A 115 -3.18 -10.69 -3.07
CA ILE A 115 -3.29 -9.32 -2.55
C ILE A 115 -1.90 -8.84 -2.16
N SER A 116 -1.37 -7.90 -2.93
CA SER A 116 -0.06 -7.32 -2.67
C SER A 116 -0.14 -6.14 -1.71
N PRO A 117 0.66 -6.13 -0.63
CA PRO A 117 0.76 -4.97 0.24
C PRO A 117 1.55 -3.81 -0.37
N ALA A 118 2.42 -4.06 -1.36
CA ALA A 118 3.37 -3.06 -1.84
C ALA A 118 3.44 -2.87 -3.36
N ALA A 119 3.19 -3.91 -4.16
CA ALA A 119 3.33 -3.81 -5.62
C ALA A 119 2.20 -2.96 -6.22
N SER A 120 2.54 -1.74 -6.62
CA SER A 120 1.60 -0.72 -7.09
C SER A 120 2.22 0.07 -8.24
N PHE A 121 2.19 -0.50 -9.44
CA PHE A 121 2.79 0.14 -10.61
C PHE A 121 1.81 0.20 -11.78
N PRO A 122 1.78 1.31 -12.54
CA PRO A 122 0.93 1.43 -13.73
C PRO A 122 1.10 0.29 -14.75
N SER A 123 2.31 -0.27 -14.83
CA SER A 123 2.61 -1.40 -15.72
C SER A 123 1.97 -2.72 -15.31
N LEU A 124 1.43 -2.84 -14.10
CA LEU A 124 0.66 -4.00 -13.70
C LEU A 124 -0.78 -3.95 -14.23
N LYS A 125 -1.29 -2.76 -14.63
CA LYS A 125 -2.65 -2.62 -15.18
C LYS A 125 -2.87 -3.48 -16.42
N ASP A 126 -1.90 -3.52 -17.30
CA ASP A 126 -1.98 -4.30 -18.54
C ASP A 126 -1.95 -5.81 -18.28
N LEU A 127 -1.49 -6.22 -17.09
CA LEU A 127 -1.43 -7.62 -16.63
C LEU A 127 -2.53 -7.97 -15.63
N GLN A 128 -3.35 -6.98 -15.25
CA GLN A 128 -4.40 -7.19 -14.24
C GLN A 128 -5.43 -8.20 -14.74
N ARG A 129 -5.43 -9.34 -14.10
CA ARG A 129 -6.47 -10.32 -14.26
C ARG A 129 -7.57 -10.03 -13.26
N LYS A 130 -8.70 -9.57 -13.75
CA LYS A 130 -9.87 -9.21 -12.94
C LYS A 130 -10.16 -10.30 -11.90
N ASN A 131 -10.31 -9.91 -10.63
CA ASN A 131 -10.56 -10.76 -9.48
C ASN A 131 -9.42 -11.72 -9.09
N ILE A 132 -8.20 -11.52 -9.60
CA ILE A 132 -7.05 -12.35 -9.28
C ILE A 132 -5.99 -11.55 -8.51
N PHE A 133 -5.68 -10.36 -8.99
CA PHE A 133 -4.67 -9.51 -8.38
C PHE A 133 -5.27 -8.23 -7.83
N TYR A 134 -4.93 -7.92 -6.59
CA TYR A 134 -5.27 -6.68 -5.89
C TYR A 134 -4.02 -6.07 -5.31
N SER A 135 -3.94 -4.73 -5.33
CA SER A 135 -2.83 -3.97 -4.76
C SER A 135 -3.34 -3.01 -3.69
N ILE A 136 -2.84 -3.16 -2.47
CA ILE A 136 -3.10 -2.21 -1.37
C ILE A 136 -2.09 -1.07 -1.39
N GLY A 137 -0.87 -1.33 -1.85
CA GLY A 137 0.13 -0.29 -2.04
C GLY A 137 -0.43 0.86 -2.88
N THR A 138 -0.27 2.08 -2.39
CA THR A 138 -0.80 3.27 -3.06
C THR A 138 -0.08 3.53 -4.38
N SER A 139 -0.85 3.68 -5.43
CA SER A 139 -0.32 3.92 -6.78
C SER A 139 0.32 5.30 -6.91
N ASP A 140 1.51 5.39 -7.52
CA ASP A 140 2.14 6.65 -7.93
C ASP A 140 1.19 7.51 -8.78
N ASN A 141 0.30 6.87 -9.56
CA ASN A 141 -0.77 7.56 -10.29
C ASN A 141 -1.67 8.36 -9.36
N ARG A 142 -2.03 7.80 -8.22
CA ARG A 142 -2.86 8.50 -7.25
C ARG A 142 -2.07 9.59 -6.54
N GLY A 143 -0.81 9.33 -6.19
CA GLY A 143 0.12 10.32 -5.61
C GLY A 143 0.23 11.57 -6.47
N GLY A 144 0.44 11.43 -7.79
CA GLY A 144 0.49 12.54 -8.73
C GLY A 144 -0.80 13.35 -8.82
N GLN A 145 -1.97 12.69 -8.74
CA GLN A 145 -3.27 13.36 -8.70
C GLN A 145 -3.46 14.16 -7.39
N ILE A 146 -3.14 13.57 -6.24
CA ILE A 146 -3.19 14.24 -4.93
C ILE A 146 -2.28 15.46 -4.92
N LEU A 147 -1.06 15.34 -5.47
CA LEU A 147 -0.12 16.46 -5.56
C LEU A 147 -0.68 17.60 -6.42
N ALA A 148 -1.38 17.27 -7.51
CA ALA A 148 -2.06 18.25 -8.35
C ALA A 148 -3.24 18.93 -7.64
N ASP A 149 -4.00 18.19 -6.82
CA ASP A 149 -5.06 18.76 -5.98
C ASP A 149 -4.47 19.74 -4.95
N ILE A 150 -3.38 19.37 -4.28
CA ILE A 150 -2.65 20.24 -3.37
C ILE A 150 -2.19 21.51 -4.09
N THR A 151 -1.60 21.39 -5.27
CA THR A 151 -1.11 22.52 -6.06
C THR A 151 -2.23 23.49 -6.37
N LYS A 152 -3.40 22.99 -6.81
CA LYS A 152 -4.60 23.82 -7.08
C LYS A 152 -5.11 24.51 -5.81
N ASP A 153 -5.26 23.78 -4.71
CA ASP A 153 -5.75 24.32 -3.44
C ASP A 153 -4.83 25.41 -2.86
N LYS A 154 -3.54 25.31 -3.17
CA LYS A 154 -2.56 26.36 -2.85
C LYS A 154 -2.62 27.58 -3.78
N LYS A 155 -3.53 27.60 -4.74
CA LYS A 155 -3.71 28.69 -5.71
C LYS A 155 -2.46 28.97 -6.55
N ILE A 156 -1.64 27.94 -6.79
CA ILE A 156 -0.48 28.01 -7.70
C ILE A 156 -1.03 28.02 -9.13
N LYS A 157 -0.65 29.03 -9.92
CA LYS A 157 -1.10 29.17 -11.30
C LYS A 157 -0.03 28.77 -12.30
N LYS A 158 1.26 28.99 -11.94
CA LYS A 158 2.41 28.64 -12.74
C LYS A 158 3.40 27.83 -11.92
N ILE A 159 3.90 26.73 -12.44
CA ILE A 159 4.79 25.84 -11.72
C ILE A 159 5.95 25.36 -12.61
N ALA A 160 7.17 25.45 -12.08
CA ALA A 160 8.31 24.72 -12.62
C ALA A 160 8.36 23.31 -12.00
N ILE A 161 8.84 22.33 -12.74
CA ILE A 161 8.93 20.95 -12.27
C ILE A 161 10.37 20.46 -12.47
N ILE A 162 10.91 19.83 -11.43
CA ILE A 162 12.14 19.05 -11.52
C ILE A 162 11.89 17.64 -10.98
N HIS A 163 12.37 16.61 -11.68
CA HIS A 163 12.17 15.23 -11.30
C HIS A 163 13.45 14.40 -11.40
N ALA A 164 13.55 13.37 -10.57
CA ALA A 164 14.63 12.39 -10.68
C ALA A 164 14.56 11.62 -12.01
N LYS A 165 15.72 11.27 -12.58
CA LYS A 165 15.82 10.47 -13.82
C LYS A 165 15.43 9.01 -13.64
N ASP A 166 15.22 8.54 -12.42
CA ASP A 166 14.79 7.18 -12.14
C ASP A 166 13.31 6.93 -12.55
N ASP A 167 12.88 5.69 -12.50
CA ASP A 167 11.53 5.30 -12.91
C ASP A 167 10.43 5.92 -12.04
N TYR A 168 10.72 6.14 -10.74
CA TYR A 168 9.80 6.84 -9.85
C TYR A 168 9.55 8.27 -10.30
N GLY A 169 10.61 9.05 -10.50
CA GLY A 169 10.51 10.45 -10.94
C GLY A 169 9.82 10.57 -12.30
N LYS A 170 10.19 9.71 -13.27
CA LYS A 170 9.58 9.68 -14.62
C LYS A 170 8.08 9.33 -14.57
N ASN A 171 7.68 8.36 -13.77
CA ASN A 171 6.27 8.00 -13.63
C ASN A 171 5.47 9.09 -12.95
N LEU A 172 5.99 9.63 -11.83
CA LEU A 172 5.30 10.64 -11.05
C LEU A 172 5.11 11.94 -11.85
N VAL A 173 6.15 12.40 -12.59
CA VAL A 173 6.03 13.62 -13.42
C VAL A 173 5.00 13.45 -14.54
N LYS A 174 4.92 12.29 -15.17
CA LYS A 174 3.93 12.01 -16.22
C LYS A 174 2.50 12.17 -15.70
N VAL A 175 2.21 11.61 -14.53
CA VAL A 175 0.88 11.68 -13.91
C VAL A 175 0.58 13.08 -13.40
N TYR A 176 1.54 13.68 -12.69
CA TYR A 176 1.41 15.02 -12.13
C TYR A 176 1.16 16.05 -13.24
N LYS A 177 1.96 16.03 -14.33
CA LYS A 177 1.77 16.87 -15.51
C LYS A 177 0.35 16.79 -16.03
N SER A 178 -0.11 15.60 -16.37
CA SER A 178 -1.46 15.39 -16.90
C SER A 178 -2.55 15.90 -15.94
N ALA A 179 -2.35 15.73 -14.62
CA ALA A 179 -3.32 16.15 -13.63
C ALA A 179 -3.37 17.68 -13.44
N ILE A 180 -2.22 18.38 -13.45
CA ILE A 180 -2.20 19.84 -13.29
C ILE A 180 -2.66 20.58 -14.55
N GLU A 181 -2.36 20.05 -15.75
CA GLU A 181 -2.86 20.59 -17.02
C GLU A 181 -4.40 20.57 -17.07
N LYS A 182 -5.02 19.47 -16.64
CA LYS A 182 -6.50 19.36 -16.50
C LYS A 182 -7.08 20.37 -15.51
N LYS A 183 -6.28 20.87 -14.57
CA LYS A 183 -6.68 21.87 -13.57
C LYS A 183 -6.39 23.32 -14.02
N GLY A 184 -5.89 23.51 -15.24
CA GLY A 184 -5.57 24.80 -15.81
C GLY A 184 -4.33 25.47 -15.21
N ILE A 185 -3.42 24.69 -14.62
CA ILE A 185 -2.16 25.17 -14.07
C ILE A 185 -1.09 25.13 -15.19
N ILE A 186 -0.38 26.22 -15.37
CA ILE A 186 0.64 26.37 -16.41
C ILE A 186 1.95 25.79 -15.92
N ILE A 187 2.52 24.87 -16.68
CA ILE A 187 3.88 24.36 -16.47
C ILE A 187 4.83 25.28 -17.19
N THR A 188 5.76 25.90 -16.47
CA THR A 188 6.75 26.82 -17.04
C THR A 188 7.93 26.08 -17.66
N THR A 189 8.37 25.00 -17.02
CA THR A 189 9.41 24.10 -17.52
C THR A 189 9.34 22.75 -16.80
N ILE A 190 9.90 21.72 -17.42
CA ILE A 190 10.14 20.40 -16.81
C ILE A 190 11.60 20.05 -17.04
N LEU A 191 12.33 19.80 -15.97
CA LEU A 191 13.71 19.34 -16.00
C LEU A 191 13.83 17.98 -15.33
N ASP A 192 14.74 17.17 -15.79
CA ASP A 192 15.22 16.03 -15.04
C ASP A 192 16.52 16.35 -14.31
N HIS A 193 16.86 15.58 -13.29
CA HIS A 193 18.13 15.66 -12.61
C HIS A 193 18.73 14.28 -12.37
N GLU A 194 20.06 14.18 -12.41
CA GLU A 194 20.78 12.99 -11.98
C GLU A 194 20.70 12.86 -10.46
N ASN A 195 20.59 11.63 -10.00
CA ASN A 195 20.66 11.33 -8.57
C ASN A 195 22.11 11.51 -8.05
N GLU A 196 22.25 11.95 -6.80
CA GLU A 196 23.55 12.03 -6.09
C GLU A 196 24.56 13.00 -6.69
N LYS A 197 24.13 13.95 -7.52
CA LYS A 197 24.95 15.08 -7.96
C LYS A 197 25.18 16.01 -6.75
N LYS A 198 26.39 16.59 -6.65
CA LYS A 198 26.77 17.46 -5.52
C LYS A 198 26.26 18.90 -5.66
N ASP A 199 26.07 19.37 -6.88
CA ASP A 199 25.66 20.73 -7.18
C ASP A 199 24.56 20.76 -8.24
N TYR A 200 23.44 21.41 -7.91
CA TYR A 200 22.26 21.59 -8.78
C TYR A 200 22.01 23.05 -9.12
N SER A 201 23.01 23.94 -8.97
CA SER A 201 22.87 25.39 -9.23
C SER A 201 22.48 25.69 -10.68
N SER A 202 22.94 24.89 -11.65
CA SER A 202 22.59 25.05 -13.06
C SER A 202 21.12 24.69 -13.34
N GLU A 203 20.62 23.63 -12.75
CA GLU A 203 19.22 23.24 -12.84
C GLU A 203 18.32 24.30 -12.20
N VAL A 204 18.69 24.76 -11.00
CA VAL A 204 17.96 25.82 -10.28
C VAL A 204 17.96 27.13 -11.07
N ALA A 205 19.08 27.55 -11.68
CA ALA A 205 19.14 28.73 -12.55
C ALA A 205 18.20 28.59 -13.75
N THR A 206 18.11 27.40 -14.36
CA THR A 206 17.20 27.13 -15.48
C THR A 206 15.74 27.23 -15.04
N LEU A 207 15.40 26.63 -13.88
CA LEU A 207 14.07 26.72 -13.28
C LEU A 207 13.69 28.18 -12.98
N ALA A 208 14.62 28.95 -12.41
CA ALA A 208 14.44 30.37 -12.10
C ALA A 208 14.18 31.22 -13.36
N SER A 209 14.92 30.95 -14.42
CA SER A 209 14.74 31.63 -15.71
C SER A 209 13.38 31.38 -16.34
N ALA A 210 12.84 30.17 -16.17
CA ALA A 210 11.49 29.82 -16.61
C ALA A 210 10.40 30.42 -15.70
N GLY A 211 10.74 30.71 -14.45
CA GLY A 211 9.85 31.31 -13.46
C GLY A 211 8.76 30.35 -12.97
N GLY A 212 7.86 30.89 -12.15
CA GLY A 212 6.73 30.16 -11.59
C GLY A 212 6.39 30.61 -10.17
N ASP A 213 5.20 30.29 -9.70
CA ASP A 213 4.75 30.59 -8.33
C ASP A 213 5.36 29.60 -7.30
N ALA A 214 5.86 28.47 -7.80
CA ALA A 214 6.46 27.39 -7.01
C ALA A 214 7.28 26.46 -7.92
N VAL A 215 8.10 25.62 -7.31
CA VAL A 215 8.73 24.46 -7.96
C VAL A 215 8.23 23.15 -7.35
N ALA A 216 7.86 22.19 -8.19
CA ALA A 216 7.61 20.81 -7.78
C ALA A 216 8.90 20.00 -7.85
N ILE A 217 9.26 19.31 -6.76
CA ILE A 217 10.42 18.42 -6.68
C ILE A 217 9.92 16.99 -6.53
N LEU A 218 10.04 16.22 -7.61
CA LEU A 218 9.52 14.86 -7.73
C LEU A 218 10.68 13.86 -7.72
N GLY A 219 11.18 13.56 -6.54
CA GLY A 219 12.36 12.74 -6.33
C GLY A 219 12.49 12.33 -4.87
N SER A 220 13.71 11.97 -4.45
CA SER A 220 14.02 11.59 -3.09
C SER A 220 14.92 12.65 -2.42
N TYR A 221 14.67 12.88 -1.13
CA TYR A 221 15.44 13.86 -0.35
C TYR A 221 16.95 13.60 -0.42
N GLU A 222 17.36 12.34 -0.17
CA GLU A 222 18.78 11.94 -0.13
C GLU A 222 19.43 11.83 -1.52
N LYS A 223 18.65 11.89 -2.59
CA LYS A 223 19.14 11.74 -3.97
C LYS A 223 19.01 13.03 -4.78
N GLY A 224 19.42 14.16 -4.19
CA GLY A 224 19.45 15.47 -4.82
C GLY A 224 18.34 16.42 -4.37
N GLY A 225 17.27 15.93 -3.78
CA GLY A 225 16.15 16.77 -3.34
C GLY A 225 16.56 17.83 -2.32
N ARG A 226 17.43 17.47 -1.36
CA ARG A 226 17.99 18.38 -0.36
C ARG A 226 18.76 19.52 -1.01
N GLU A 227 19.67 19.20 -1.91
CA GLU A 227 20.55 20.14 -2.58
C GLU A 227 19.78 21.09 -3.49
N ILE A 228 18.71 20.60 -4.17
CA ILE A 228 17.83 21.43 -4.99
C ILE A 228 17.06 22.44 -4.12
N ILE A 229 16.52 22.04 -2.97
CA ILE A 229 15.88 22.96 -2.03
C ILE A 229 16.89 23.99 -1.54
N GLN A 230 18.09 23.56 -1.12
CA GLN A 230 19.13 24.46 -0.62
C GLN A 230 19.54 25.48 -1.67
N ALA A 231 19.89 25.07 -2.89
CA ALA A 231 20.27 25.95 -3.98
C ALA A 231 19.16 26.94 -4.36
N SER A 232 17.89 26.49 -4.33
CA SER A 232 16.73 27.36 -4.60
C SER A 232 16.57 28.46 -3.54
N LEU A 233 16.76 28.11 -2.27
CA LEU A 233 16.67 29.07 -1.16
C LEU A 233 17.86 30.05 -1.13
N ASP A 234 19.07 29.55 -1.38
CA ASP A 234 20.30 30.37 -1.35
C ASP A 234 20.35 31.37 -2.49
N SER A 235 19.91 31.00 -3.69
CA SER A 235 19.79 31.90 -4.84
C SER A 235 18.57 32.81 -4.79
N GLY A 236 17.60 32.55 -3.89
CA GLY A 236 16.32 33.24 -3.87
C GLY A 236 15.40 32.90 -5.05
N ALA A 237 15.69 31.85 -5.82
CA ALA A 237 14.92 31.44 -6.98
C ALA A 237 13.50 30.99 -6.61
N PHE A 238 13.38 30.17 -5.58
CA PHE A 238 12.10 29.70 -5.07
C PHE A 238 12.13 29.57 -3.53
N ASP A 239 11.03 29.94 -2.88
CA ASP A 239 10.78 29.74 -1.46
C ASP A 239 9.49 28.90 -1.20
N ARG A 240 8.92 28.36 -2.29
CA ARG A 240 7.69 27.58 -2.26
C ARG A 240 7.84 26.29 -3.05
N PHE A 241 7.68 25.16 -2.35
CA PHE A 241 7.94 23.85 -2.89
C PHE A 241 6.67 22.97 -2.81
N ILE A 242 6.46 22.17 -3.83
CA ILE A 242 5.51 21.06 -3.87
C ILE A 242 6.32 19.78 -3.92
N LEU A 243 6.27 18.99 -2.85
CA LEU A 243 7.19 17.89 -2.61
C LEU A 243 6.49 16.54 -2.69
N SER A 244 7.12 15.58 -3.36
CA SER A 244 6.67 14.18 -3.36
C SER A 244 6.91 13.50 -2.01
N ASP A 245 6.31 12.34 -1.79
CA ASP A 245 6.39 11.57 -0.55
C ASP A 245 7.81 11.17 -0.16
N ARG A 246 8.65 10.77 -1.13
CA ARG A 246 10.07 10.42 -0.89
C ARG A 246 10.97 11.60 -0.49
N MET A 247 10.44 12.81 -0.54
CA MET A 247 11.11 14.00 0.00
C MET A 247 10.94 14.12 1.52
N ILE A 248 10.03 13.34 2.13
CA ILE A 248 9.57 13.55 3.50
C ILE A 248 10.32 12.64 4.47
N ASN A 249 11.12 13.27 5.31
CA ASN A 249 11.80 12.63 6.45
C ASN A 249 12.08 13.69 7.54
N GLN A 250 12.59 13.26 8.69
CA GLN A 250 12.91 14.17 9.78
C GLN A 250 14.03 15.14 9.42
N SER A 251 15.03 14.70 8.64
CA SER A 251 16.16 15.54 8.22
C SER A 251 15.71 16.76 7.39
N LEU A 252 14.64 16.64 6.61
CA LEU A 252 14.04 17.78 5.88
C LEU A 252 13.58 18.88 6.85
N LEU A 253 12.91 18.49 7.94
CA LEU A 253 12.43 19.44 8.97
C LEU A 253 13.60 20.03 9.76
N ASP A 254 14.59 19.21 10.12
CA ASP A 254 15.74 19.65 10.90
C ASP A 254 16.60 20.65 10.11
N THR A 255 16.75 20.43 8.79
CA THR A 255 17.56 21.28 7.91
C THR A 255 16.85 22.57 7.54
N PHE A 256 15.59 22.48 7.11
CA PHE A 256 14.89 23.61 6.49
C PHE A 256 13.79 24.24 7.33
N GLY A 257 13.14 23.48 8.20
CA GLY A 257 12.17 23.96 9.20
C GLY A 257 11.22 25.06 8.67
N ASN A 258 11.32 26.25 9.27
CA ASN A 258 10.46 27.39 8.92
C ASN A 258 10.67 27.93 7.48
N LYS A 259 11.79 27.63 6.83
CA LYS A 259 12.02 28.04 5.42
C LYS A 259 11.01 27.39 4.47
N LEU A 260 10.39 26.25 4.89
CA LEU A 260 9.38 25.53 4.11
C LEU A 260 7.93 25.92 4.43
N LYS A 261 7.67 26.97 5.22
CA LYS A 261 6.31 27.35 5.67
C LYS A 261 5.29 27.56 4.54
N LYS A 262 5.75 27.92 3.33
CA LYS A 262 4.91 28.11 2.14
C LYS A 262 4.72 26.82 1.33
N SER A 263 5.47 25.78 1.67
CA SER A 263 5.54 24.53 0.93
C SER A 263 4.47 23.52 1.37
N SER A 264 4.27 22.53 0.56
CA SER A 264 3.40 21.39 0.87
C SER A 264 3.94 20.11 0.27
N ALA A 265 3.58 19.00 0.89
CA ALA A 265 3.92 17.67 0.42
C ALA A 265 2.72 16.74 0.60
N TYR A 266 2.85 15.51 0.15
CA TYR A 266 1.96 14.43 0.54
C TYR A 266 2.76 13.23 1.09
N ILE A 267 2.08 12.42 1.87
CA ILE A 267 2.49 11.04 2.18
C ILE A 267 1.30 10.12 1.95
N SER A 268 1.59 8.86 1.67
CA SER A 268 0.63 7.78 1.51
C SER A 268 0.88 6.67 2.52
N GLY A 269 0.00 5.68 2.58
CA GLY A 269 0.12 4.52 3.45
C GLY A 269 -0.89 4.52 4.59
N SER A 270 -0.55 3.91 5.71
CA SER A 270 -1.43 3.81 6.88
C SER A 270 -1.61 5.18 7.53
N THR A 271 -2.74 5.83 7.26
CA THR A 271 -3.04 7.17 7.77
C THR A 271 -4.48 7.29 8.26
N GLY A 272 -4.72 8.23 9.17
CA GLY A 272 -6.07 8.51 9.66
C GLY A 272 -6.58 7.55 10.72
N LYS A 273 -7.91 7.32 10.73
CA LYS A 273 -8.59 6.55 11.79
C LYS A 273 -8.14 5.09 11.80
N GLY A 274 -8.06 4.46 10.65
CA GLY A 274 -7.66 3.06 10.52
C GLY A 274 -6.24 2.79 11.02
N ALA A 275 -5.30 3.69 10.74
CA ALA A 275 -3.93 3.62 11.24
C ALA A 275 -3.88 3.63 12.78
N ASN A 276 -4.74 4.43 13.44
CA ASN A 276 -4.80 4.46 14.90
C ASN A 276 -5.32 3.14 15.50
N TYR A 277 -6.25 2.47 14.81
CA TYR A 277 -6.71 1.14 15.19
C TYR A 277 -5.59 0.12 15.00
N PHE A 278 -4.93 0.14 13.84
CA PHE A 278 -3.82 -0.75 13.55
C PHE A 278 -2.66 -0.58 14.53
N HIS A 279 -2.31 0.66 14.89
CA HIS A 279 -1.27 0.91 15.89
C HIS A 279 -1.50 0.16 17.20
N LYS A 280 -2.74 0.16 17.71
CA LYS A 280 -3.09 -0.59 18.93
C LYS A 280 -2.96 -2.10 18.78
N VAL A 281 -3.41 -2.62 17.63
CA VAL A 281 -3.31 -4.06 17.32
C VAL A 281 -1.84 -4.48 17.19
N ALA A 282 -1.04 -3.70 16.46
CA ALA A 282 0.37 -3.93 16.26
C ALA A 282 1.16 -3.88 17.58
N GLU A 283 0.88 -2.89 18.44
CA GLU A 283 1.48 -2.78 19.77
C GLU A 283 1.21 -4.04 20.61
N THR A 284 -0.04 -4.54 20.61
CA THR A 284 -0.41 -5.78 21.32
C THR A 284 0.31 -6.99 20.75
N GLY A 285 0.52 -7.03 19.44
CA GLY A 285 1.26 -8.09 18.73
C GLY A 285 2.78 -7.93 18.76
N GLY A 286 3.32 -6.89 19.40
CA GLY A 286 4.78 -6.63 19.44
C GLY A 286 5.36 -6.18 18.10
N ILE A 287 4.55 -5.63 17.20
CA ILE A 287 4.94 -5.19 15.85
C ILE A 287 5.13 -3.67 15.83
N ASP A 288 6.23 -3.21 15.23
CA ASP A 288 6.42 -1.78 14.95
C ASP A 288 5.47 -1.32 13.84
N SER A 289 4.38 -0.66 14.22
CA SER A 289 3.36 -0.14 13.30
C SER A 289 3.86 0.98 12.39
N SER A 290 5.05 1.56 12.66
CA SER A 290 5.67 2.59 11.83
C SER A 290 6.53 2.03 10.69
N ALA A 291 6.84 0.74 10.72
CA ALA A 291 7.60 0.09 9.66
C ALA A 291 6.81 0.10 8.33
N PRO A 292 7.51 0.28 7.21
CA PRO A 292 6.86 0.31 5.90
C PRO A 292 6.04 -0.95 5.60
N TYR A 293 4.86 -0.77 5.01
CA TYR A 293 3.97 -1.82 4.52
C TYR A 293 3.42 -2.81 5.56
N VAL A 294 3.62 -2.59 6.85
CA VAL A 294 3.06 -3.48 7.89
C VAL A 294 1.53 -3.34 7.97
N GLY A 295 0.99 -2.13 7.89
CA GLY A 295 -0.46 -1.89 7.85
C GLY A 295 -1.10 -2.50 6.60
N GLU A 296 -0.46 -2.35 5.45
CA GLU A 296 -0.88 -2.92 4.18
C GLU A 296 -0.85 -4.46 4.20
N SER A 297 0.11 -5.05 4.89
CA SER A 297 0.22 -6.51 5.03
C SER A 297 -0.90 -7.09 5.91
N TYR A 298 -1.21 -6.41 7.01
CA TYR A 298 -2.37 -6.74 7.84
C TYR A 298 -3.67 -6.64 7.04
N ASP A 299 -3.86 -5.55 6.29
CA ASP A 299 -5.06 -5.32 5.49
C ASP A 299 -5.23 -6.39 4.39
N ALA A 300 -4.14 -6.80 3.73
CA ALA A 300 -4.17 -7.86 2.73
C ALA A 300 -4.67 -9.18 3.31
N ALA A 301 -4.17 -9.54 4.50
CA ALA A 301 -4.57 -10.74 5.23
C ALA A 301 -6.03 -10.65 5.72
N ALA A 302 -6.42 -9.53 6.31
CA ALA A 302 -7.77 -9.28 6.80
C ALA A 302 -8.83 -9.38 5.69
N LEU A 303 -8.54 -8.84 4.50
CA LEU A 303 -9.44 -8.94 3.34
C LEU A 303 -9.67 -10.38 2.89
N ILE A 304 -8.60 -11.20 2.87
CA ILE A 304 -8.73 -12.64 2.54
C ILE A 304 -9.64 -13.33 3.55
N VAL A 305 -9.42 -13.09 4.83
CA VAL A 305 -10.22 -13.67 5.93
C VAL A 305 -11.70 -13.29 5.81
N LEU A 306 -11.98 -12.00 5.63
CA LEU A 306 -13.34 -11.50 5.50
C LEU A 306 -14.02 -12.02 4.23
N ALA A 307 -13.26 -12.17 3.11
CA ALA A 307 -13.79 -12.75 1.89
C ALA A 307 -14.12 -14.24 2.00
N ILE A 308 -13.33 -15.00 2.77
CA ILE A 308 -13.64 -16.40 3.14
C ILE A 308 -14.96 -16.47 3.88
N GLN A 309 -15.13 -15.67 4.93
CA GLN A 309 -16.36 -15.63 5.72
C GLN A 309 -17.57 -15.19 4.91
N ALA A 310 -17.43 -14.12 4.10
CA ALA A 310 -18.51 -13.62 3.24
C ALA A 310 -18.99 -14.65 2.21
N GLY A 311 -18.09 -15.54 1.80
CA GLY A 311 -18.40 -16.61 0.85
C GLY A 311 -18.84 -17.92 1.50
N GLY A 312 -18.69 -18.06 2.82
CA GLY A 312 -18.95 -19.31 3.55
C GLY A 312 -18.02 -20.45 3.15
N SER A 313 -16.84 -20.17 2.56
CA SER A 313 -15.92 -21.19 2.06
C SER A 313 -14.54 -20.60 1.77
N ALA A 314 -13.49 -21.40 2.02
CA ALA A 314 -12.12 -21.12 1.62
C ALA A 314 -11.81 -21.50 0.14
N ASP A 315 -12.82 -21.81 -0.67
CA ASP A 315 -12.65 -22.05 -2.11
C ASP A 315 -12.10 -20.81 -2.81
N ARG A 316 -11.09 -20.99 -3.66
CA ARG A 316 -10.38 -19.90 -4.36
C ARG A 316 -11.30 -18.99 -5.18
N LYS A 317 -12.31 -19.56 -5.87
CA LYS A 317 -13.26 -18.79 -6.67
C LYS A 317 -14.21 -17.98 -5.78
N THR A 318 -14.57 -18.55 -4.65
CA THR A 318 -15.42 -17.91 -3.65
C THR A 318 -14.71 -16.71 -3.04
N ILE A 319 -13.44 -16.85 -2.65
CA ILE A 319 -12.61 -15.74 -2.16
C ILE A 319 -12.56 -14.62 -3.20
N ALA A 320 -12.17 -14.94 -4.44
CA ALA A 320 -12.05 -13.97 -5.54
C ALA A 320 -13.31 -13.13 -5.78
N LYS A 321 -14.50 -13.71 -5.59
CA LYS A 321 -15.79 -13.02 -5.78
C LYS A 321 -16.14 -12.07 -4.64
N ASN A 322 -15.58 -12.28 -3.45
CA ASN A 322 -15.97 -11.57 -2.25
C ASN A 322 -14.97 -10.46 -1.83
N ILE A 323 -13.76 -10.39 -2.38
CA ILE A 323 -12.78 -9.33 -2.03
C ILE A 323 -13.39 -7.93 -2.17
N ILE A 324 -13.95 -7.59 -3.32
CA ILE A 324 -14.56 -6.27 -3.56
C ILE A 324 -15.78 -6.03 -2.65
N LYS A 325 -16.54 -7.07 -2.36
CA LYS A 325 -17.73 -6.96 -1.50
C LYS A 325 -17.39 -6.57 -0.06
N VAL A 326 -16.28 -7.08 0.47
CA VAL A 326 -15.89 -6.84 1.86
C VAL A 326 -15.03 -5.59 2.01
N SER A 327 -14.41 -5.11 0.93
CA SER A 327 -13.51 -3.95 0.94
C SER A 327 -14.19 -2.64 0.58
N ASN A 328 -15.37 -2.67 -0.02
CA ASN A 328 -16.00 -1.47 -0.56
C ASN A 328 -17.41 -1.26 0.03
N SER A 329 -17.78 0.01 0.22
CA SER A 329 -19.15 0.38 0.57
C SER A 329 -20.20 -0.17 -0.43
N PRO A 330 -21.43 -0.45 0.02
CA PRO A 330 -21.98 -0.12 1.34
C PRO A 330 -21.65 -1.18 2.39
N GLY A 331 -21.75 -0.83 3.69
CA GLY A 331 -21.61 -1.79 4.79
C GLY A 331 -21.20 -1.15 6.11
N VAL A 332 -21.18 -2.00 7.14
CA VAL A 332 -20.69 -1.59 8.46
C VAL A 332 -19.16 -1.49 8.41
N LYS A 333 -18.62 -0.35 8.80
CA LYS A 333 -17.16 -0.14 8.82
C LYS A 333 -16.46 -1.05 9.80
N ILE A 334 -15.43 -1.73 9.31
CA ILE A 334 -14.56 -2.62 10.07
C ILE A 334 -13.13 -2.09 10.01
N PHE A 335 -12.50 -2.00 11.16
CA PHE A 335 -11.11 -1.55 11.33
C PHE A 335 -10.22 -2.67 11.85
N PRO A 336 -8.87 -2.54 11.78
CA PRO A 336 -7.96 -3.48 12.45
C PRO A 336 -8.33 -3.68 13.92
N GLY A 337 -8.28 -4.93 14.41
CA GLY A 337 -8.76 -5.32 15.74
C GLY A 337 -10.27 -5.50 15.86
N GLU A 338 -11.02 -5.34 14.78
CA GLU A 338 -12.47 -5.58 14.73
C GLU A 338 -12.84 -6.77 13.82
N LEU A 339 -11.88 -7.67 13.48
CA LEU A 339 -12.17 -8.80 12.59
C LEU A 339 -13.28 -9.71 13.18
N LYS A 340 -13.26 -9.95 14.48
CA LYS A 340 -14.36 -10.70 15.16
C LYS A 340 -15.73 -10.10 14.86
N LYS A 341 -15.87 -8.78 14.93
CA LYS A 341 -17.11 -8.07 14.60
C LYS A 341 -17.47 -8.24 13.11
N GLY A 342 -16.47 -8.13 12.21
CA GLY A 342 -16.67 -8.36 10.78
C GLY A 342 -17.16 -9.76 10.46
N LEU A 343 -16.53 -10.76 11.04
CA LEU A 343 -16.90 -12.19 10.89
C LEU A 343 -18.32 -12.46 11.40
N ASP A 344 -18.69 -11.93 12.57
CA ASP A 344 -20.05 -12.07 13.13
C ASP A 344 -21.12 -11.42 12.24
N LEU A 345 -20.86 -10.22 11.72
CA LEU A 345 -21.78 -9.54 10.81
C LEU A 345 -21.97 -10.32 9.52
N LEU A 346 -20.89 -10.82 8.92
CA LEU A 346 -20.92 -11.62 7.70
C LEU A 346 -21.65 -12.95 7.89
N ALA A 347 -21.45 -13.63 9.04
CA ALA A 347 -22.19 -14.85 9.41
C ALA A 347 -23.71 -14.60 9.50
N LYS A 348 -24.12 -13.39 9.88
CA LYS A 348 -25.51 -12.93 9.92
C LYS A 348 -26.04 -12.38 8.58
N GLY A 349 -25.27 -12.51 7.50
CA GLY A 349 -25.63 -12.01 6.16
C GLY A 349 -25.66 -10.49 6.05
N LYS A 350 -24.95 -9.76 6.93
CA LYS A 350 -24.85 -8.31 6.88
C LYS A 350 -23.66 -7.88 6.01
N GLU A 351 -23.81 -6.74 5.33
CA GLU A 351 -22.74 -6.15 4.55
C GLU A 351 -21.75 -5.39 5.44
N ILE A 352 -20.47 -5.49 5.09
CA ILE A 352 -19.38 -4.77 5.75
C ILE A 352 -18.62 -3.92 4.73
N ASP A 353 -17.89 -2.93 5.24
CA ASP A 353 -16.96 -2.06 4.53
C ASP A 353 -15.64 -2.05 5.31
N TYR A 354 -14.67 -2.86 4.85
CA TYR A 354 -13.38 -2.95 5.53
C TYR A 354 -12.53 -1.73 5.23
N GLU A 355 -12.46 -0.81 6.17
CA GLU A 355 -11.62 0.38 6.05
C GLU A 355 -10.12 0.07 6.22
N GLY A 356 -9.77 -0.92 7.05
CA GLY A 356 -8.39 -1.30 7.29
C GLY A 356 -7.52 -0.20 7.92
N ALA A 357 -6.22 -0.44 7.98
CA ALA A 357 -5.20 0.54 8.37
C ALA A 357 -5.02 1.61 7.29
N THR A 358 -5.19 1.24 6.02
CA THR A 358 -4.83 2.04 4.84
C THR A 358 -6.02 2.63 4.10
N ARG A 359 -7.24 2.47 4.62
CA ARG A 359 -8.49 2.86 3.95
C ARG A 359 -8.65 2.12 2.62
N VAL A 360 -8.80 0.81 2.72
CA VAL A 360 -8.86 -0.08 1.56
C VAL A 360 -10.23 0.02 0.89
N ASN A 361 -10.25 0.66 -0.28
CA ASN A 361 -11.36 0.62 -1.21
C ASN A 361 -10.76 0.34 -2.60
N PHE A 362 -11.12 -0.75 -3.22
CA PHE A 362 -10.58 -1.10 -4.53
C PHE A 362 -11.36 -0.44 -5.67
N THR A 363 -10.62 0.02 -6.67
CA THR A 363 -11.17 0.35 -7.99
C THR A 363 -11.57 -0.94 -8.73
N ASN A 364 -12.29 -0.80 -9.86
CA ASN A 364 -12.61 -1.94 -10.71
C ASN A 364 -11.39 -2.68 -11.26
N ASP A 365 -10.23 -2.02 -11.21
CA ASP A 365 -8.95 -2.56 -11.66
C ASP A 365 -8.16 -3.24 -10.53
N GLY A 366 -8.73 -3.34 -9.30
CA GLY A 366 -8.09 -3.98 -8.15
C GLY A 366 -6.99 -3.15 -7.49
N GLU A 367 -6.89 -1.84 -7.78
CA GLU A 367 -6.01 -0.91 -7.08
C GLU A 367 -6.74 -0.28 -5.89
N ALA A 368 -6.13 -0.24 -4.72
CA ALA A 368 -6.68 0.51 -3.60
C ALA A 368 -6.65 2.02 -3.89
N ILE A 369 -7.74 2.71 -3.52
CA ILE A 369 -7.80 4.17 -3.58
C ILE A 369 -6.76 4.78 -2.64
N GLY A 370 -6.45 4.10 -1.55
CA GLY A 370 -5.42 4.45 -0.59
C GLY A 370 -5.78 5.64 0.29
N SER A 371 -4.97 5.85 1.29
CA SER A 371 -5.06 6.98 2.20
C SER A 371 -3.88 7.92 2.01
N PHE A 372 -4.16 9.24 1.97
CA PHE A 372 -3.16 10.26 1.73
C PHE A 372 -3.30 11.39 2.74
N LEU A 373 -2.18 11.91 3.22
CA LEU A 373 -2.12 13.14 3.99
C LEU A 373 -1.38 14.23 3.21
N GLU A 374 -1.99 15.41 3.13
CA GLU A 374 -1.26 16.63 2.81
C GLU A 374 -0.47 17.05 4.05
N LEU A 375 0.79 17.33 3.85
CA LEU A 375 1.69 17.87 4.87
C LEU A 375 1.92 19.35 4.62
N LYS A 376 1.81 20.15 5.69
CA LYS A 376 2.26 21.54 5.76
C LYS A 376 3.35 21.65 6.80
N PHE A 377 4.28 22.55 6.58
CA PHE A 377 5.45 22.73 7.42
C PHE A 377 5.21 23.85 8.43
N LYS A 378 5.42 23.57 9.73
CA LYS A 378 5.33 24.55 10.82
C LYS A 378 6.49 24.35 11.81
N GLY A 379 7.57 25.10 11.62
CA GLY A 379 8.81 24.86 12.36
C GLY A 379 9.34 23.47 12.10
N LYS A 380 9.67 22.74 13.15
CA LYS A 380 10.15 21.36 13.10
C LYS A 380 9.02 20.30 13.19
N LYS A 381 7.80 20.64 12.71
CA LYS A 381 6.64 19.74 12.77
C LYS A 381 5.87 19.77 11.45
N PHE A 382 5.27 18.66 11.09
CA PHE A 382 4.23 18.57 10.08
C PHE A 382 2.86 18.87 10.67
N ILE A 383 2.04 19.61 9.92
CA ILE A 383 0.59 19.70 10.13
C ILE A 383 -0.04 18.89 9.01
N THR A 384 -0.87 17.93 9.35
CA THR A 384 -1.48 17.00 8.41
C THR A 384 -2.92 17.39 8.09
N LYS A 385 -3.36 17.08 6.86
CA LYS A 385 -4.75 17.17 6.40
C LYS A 385 -5.06 15.93 5.57
N GLN A 386 -6.13 15.21 5.93
CA GLN A 386 -6.60 14.04 5.15
C GLN A 386 -7.02 14.47 3.73
N ARG A 387 -6.65 13.64 2.73
CA ARG A 387 -6.96 13.81 1.31
C ARG A 387 -7.77 12.65 0.73
#